data_161a596cb6688eea052401995be6f205
#
_entry.id   161a596cb6688eea052401995be6f205
#
_cell.length_a   1.000
_cell.length_b   1.000
_cell.length_c   1.000
_cell.angle_alpha   90.00
_cell.angle_beta   90.00
_cell.angle_gamma   90.00
#
_symmetry.space_group_name_H-M   'P 1'
#
loop_
_entity.id
_entity.type
_entity.pdbx_description
1 polymer ?
#
loop_
_entity_poly.entity_id
_entity_poly.type
_entity_poly.pdbx_seq_one_letter_code
_entity_poly.pdbx_strand_id
1 'polypeptide(L)'
;MDAPIKKSEAKYGVVSASKIIGEAVINRQNENLGKIHELVIDAQDGRLAYAVLSFGGFMGMGNKLFAMPWKAFEFAKTENKLILNVDKEKLKTAPGFDQDAKWPDFADRTWGSSIYKYYGYEPYWKP
;
A
#
# COMPACT_ATOMS: atom_id res chain seq x y z
N MET A 1 -16.83 -15.26 7.28
CA MET A 1 -15.59 -15.61 7.06
C MET A 1 -14.72 -14.59 6.51
N ASP A 2 -14.24 -13.76 7.31
CA ASP A 2 -13.50 -12.60 6.89
C ASP A 2 -12.02 -12.72 7.12
N ALA A 3 -11.53 -13.94 7.15
CA ALA A 3 -10.10 -14.15 7.30
C ALA A 3 -9.37 -13.66 6.06
N PRO A 4 -8.24 -13.00 6.22
CA PRO A 4 -7.44 -12.58 5.07
C PRO A 4 -6.90 -13.78 4.31
N ILE A 5 -6.74 -13.61 3.02
CA ILE A 5 -6.07 -14.60 2.19
C ILE A 5 -4.57 -14.46 2.42
N LYS A 6 -3.93 -15.54 2.79
CA LYS A 6 -2.48 -15.52 2.96
C LYS A 6 -1.81 -15.39 1.62
N LYS A 7 -0.64 -14.77 1.60
CA LYS A 7 0.08 -14.59 0.34
C LYS A 7 0.37 -15.89 -0.35
N SER A 8 0.65 -16.94 0.41
CA SER A 8 0.89 -18.26 -0.18
C SER A 8 -0.35 -18.79 -0.88
N GLU A 9 -1.54 -18.36 -0.48
CA GLU A 9 -2.77 -18.79 -1.12
C GLU A 9 -3.09 -17.96 -2.35
N ALA A 10 -2.49 -16.78 -2.45
CA ALA A 10 -2.76 -15.89 -3.58
C ALA A 10 -2.32 -16.48 -4.90
N LYS A 11 -1.46 -17.50 -4.89
CA LYS A 11 -1.06 -18.17 -6.13
C LYS A 11 -2.24 -18.76 -6.89
N TYR A 12 -3.34 -18.99 -6.21
CA TYR A 12 -4.53 -19.52 -6.84
C TYR A 12 -5.49 -18.45 -7.30
N GLY A 13 -5.20 -17.20 -6.97
CA GLY A 13 -6.06 -16.10 -7.35
C GLY A 13 -5.27 -15.09 -8.16
N VAL A 14 -5.78 -14.77 -9.31
CA VAL A 14 -5.19 -13.78 -10.19
C VAL A 14 -6.15 -12.61 -10.21
N VAL A 15 -5.64 -11.41 -9.94
CA VAL A 15 -6.48 -10.24 -9.75
C VAL A 15 -6.06 -9.14 -10.70
N SER A 16 -7.03 -8.50 -11.36
CA SER A 16 -6.74 -7.33 -12.19
C SER A 16 -6.30 -6.16 -11.34
N ALA A 17 -5.33 -5.40 -11.83
CA ALA A 17 -4.90 -4.21 -11.11
C ALA A 17 -6.06 -3.24 -10.90
N SER A 18 -6.97 -3.15 -11.86
CA SER A 18 -8.10 -2.23 -11.75
C SER A 18 -9.05 -2.61 -10.61
N LYS A 19 -9.02 -3.86 -10.16
CA LYS A 19 -9.83 -4.26 -9.01
C LYS A 19 -9.18 -3.89 -7.69
N ILE A 20 -7.87 -3.74 -7.69
CA ILE A 20 -7.15 -3.34 -6.49
C ILE A 20 -7.16 -1.82 -6.34
N ILE A 21 -6.98 -1.12 -7.44
CA ILE A 21 -7.02 0.34 -7.41
C ILE A 21 -8.44 0.77 -7.02
N GLY A 22 -8.54 1.55 -5.97
CA GLY A 22 -9.82 1.98 -5.45
C GLY A 22 -10.33 1.14 -4.29
N GLU A 23 -9.70 -0.01 -4.02
CA GLU A 23 -10.13 -0.86 -2.91
C GLU A 23 -9.91 -0.19 -1.58
N ALA A 24 -10.85 -0.38 -0.67
CA ALA A 24 -10.73 0.11 0.68
C ALA A 24 -9.62 -0.64 1.43
N VAL A 25 -8.93 0.08 2.29
CA VAL A 25 -7.84 -0.47 3.09
C VAL A 25 -8.16 -0.27 4.56
N ILE A 26 -8.09 -1.34 5.32
CA ILE A 26 -8.25 -1.31 6.77
C ILE A 26 -7.01 -1.92 7.41
N ASN A 27 -6.84 -1.68 8.69
CA ASN A 27 -5.78 -2.37 9.41
C ASN A 27 -6.38 -3.51 10.23
N ARG A 28 -5.55 -4.18 11.02
CA ARG A 28 -6.02 -5.33 11.81
C ARG A 28 -6.91 -4.94 12.97
N GLN A 29 -6.93 -3.68 13.33
CA GLN A 29 -7.85 -3.15 14.32
C GLN A 29 -9.14 -2.68 13.68
N ASN A 30 -9.34 -2.97 12.41
CA ASN A 30 -10.52 -2.59 11.64
C ASN A 30 -10.66 -1.08 11.50
N GLU A 31 -9.57 -0.36 11.57
CA GLU A 31 -9.58 1.08 11.30
C GLU A 31 -9.50 1.33 9.80
N ASN A 32 -10.25 2.31 9.33
CA ASN A 32 -10.23 2.69 7.92
C ASN A 32 -8.98 3.50 7.64
N LEU A 33 -8.13 2.98 6.77
CA LEU A 33 -6.88 3.66 6.40
C LEU A 33 -6.97 4.38 5.06
N GLY A 34 -8.09 4.24 4.35
CA GLY A 34 -8.23 4.89 3.06
C GLY A 34 -8.42 3.90 1.94
N LYS A 35 -7.82 4.15 0.80
CA LYS A 35 -7.96 3.24 -0.35
C LYS A 35 -6.70 3.30 -1.21
N ILE A 36 -6.57 2.29 -2.05
CA ILE A 36 -5.45 2.21 -2.99
C ILE A 36 -5.68 3.23 -4.10
N HIS A 37 -4.73 4.13 -4.25
CA HIS A 37 -4.78 5.15 -5.28
C HIS A 37 -4.09 4.71 -6.57
N GLU A 38 -2.99 3.96 -6.43
CA GLU A 38 -2.17 3.60 -7.58
C GLU A 38 -1.32 2.38 -7.26
N LEU A 39 -0.91 1.65 -8.28
CA LEU A 39 0.07 0.59 -8.16
C LEU A 39 1.28 0.96 -8.99
N VAL A 40 2.46 0.80 -8.42
CA VAL A 40 3.70 1.14 -9.11
C VAL A 40 4.44 -0.16 -9.39
N ILE A 41 4.70 -0.40 -10.66
CA ILE A 41 5.28 -1.65 -11.13
C ILE A 41 6.72 -1.41 -11.55
N ASP A 42 7.61 -2.31 -11.11
CA ASP A 42 8.97 -2.32 -11.62
C ASP A 42 8.92 -2.97 -13.01
N ALA A 43 9.08 -2.15 -14.03
CA ALA A 43 8.89 -2.61 -15.40
C ALA A 43 9.99 -3.59 -15.86
N GLN A 44 11.11 -3.62 -15.17
CA GLN A 44 12.19 -4.53 -15.56
C GLN A 44 11.91 -5.97 -15.20
N ASP A 45 11.33 -6.21 -14.02
CA ASP A 45 11.10 -7.58 -13.58
C ASP A 45 9.64 -7.91 -13.32
N GLY A 46 8.74 -6.95 -13.53
CA GLY A 46 7.31 -7.19 -13.42
C GLY A 46 6.79 -7.29 -12.01
N ARG A 47 7.57 -6.89 -11.02
CA ARG A 47 7.11 -6.94 -9.63
C ARG A 47 6.44 -5.63 -9.23
N LEU A 48 5.51 -5.72 -8.28
CA LEU A 48 4.95 -4.53 -7.67
C LEU A 48 5.99 -3.91 -6.75
N ALA A 49 6.37 -2.67 -7.07
CA ALA A 49 7.31 -1.94 -6.24
C ALA A 49 6.61 -1.31 -5.04
N TYR A 50 5.47 -0.70 -5.27
CA TYR A 50 4.70 -0.02 -4.22
C TYR A 50 3.22 -0.07 -4.53
N ALA A 51 2.41 -0.02 -3.49
CA ALA A 51 1.01 0.38 -3.62
C ALA A 51 0.89 1.75 -2.97
N VAL A 52 0.27 2.69 -3.68
CA VAL A 52 0.11 4.04 -3.16
C VAL A 52 -1.24 4.13 -2.46
N LEU A 53 -1.18 4.39 -1.16
CA LEU A 53 -2.37 4.50 -0.32
C LEU A 53 -2.79 5.96 -0.26
N SER A 54 -4.07 6.20 -0.50
CA SER A 54 -4.67 7.52 -0.30
C SER A 54 -5.33 7.53 1.07
N PHE A 55 -4.72 8.22 2.01
CA PHE A 55 -5.24 8.34 3.37
C PHE A 55 -5.93 9.69 3.44
N GLY A 56 -7.25 9.65 3.38
CA GLY A 56 -7.97 10.85 3.12
C GLY A 56 -8.55 11.54 4.30
N GLY A 57 -9.01 12.73 4.03
CA GLY A 57 -9.92 13.35 4.91
C GLY A 57 -9.36 14.02 6.13
N PHE A 58 -8.12 14.49 6.07
CA PHE A 58 -7.65 15.30 7.18
C PHE A 58 -8.38 16.62 7.13
N MET A 59 -9.54 16.68 7.78
CA MET A 59 -10.24 17.93 7.94
C MET A 59 -10.54 18.65 6.63
N GLY A 60 -10.81 17.89 5.59
CA GLY A 60 -11.11 18.49 4.29
C GLY A 60 -9.92 19.03 3.55
N MET A 61 -8.73 18.69 3.96
CA MET A 61 -7.51 19.23 3.35
C MET A 61 -7.00 18.36 2.20
N GLY A 62 -7.83 17.51 1.66
CA GLY A 62 -7.41 16.63 0.59
C GLY A 62 -6.71 15.40 1.13
N ASN A 63 -6.33 14.54 0.21
CA ASN A 63 -5.75 13.27 0.58
C ASN A 63 -4.24 13.33 0.56
N LYS A 64 -3.65 12.67 1.53
CA LYS A 64 -2.22 12.47 1.52
C LYS A 64 -1.93 11.07 1.00
N LEU A 65 -0.89 10.96 0.20
CA LEU A 65 -0.52 9.70 -0.45
C LEU A 65 0.73 9.14 0.20
N PHE A 66 0.74 7.81 0.32
CA PHE A 66 1.84 7.08 0.94
C PHE A 66 2.22 5.90 0.07
N ALA A 67 3.50 5.78 -0.24
CA ALA A 67 3.99 4.59 -0.92
C ALA A 67 4.19 3.49 0.11
N MET A 68 3.57 2.34 -0.14
CA MET A 68 3.58 1.21 0.79
C MET A 68 4.23 0.01 0.16
N PRO A 69 5.01 -0.76 0.94
CA PRO A 69 5.48 -2.06 0.45
C PRO A 69 4.29 -2.96 0.15
N TRP A 70 4.31 -3.60 -1.01
CA TRP A 70 3.20 -4.50 -1.36
C TRP A 70 3.08 -5.65 -0.36
N LYS A 71 4.20 -6.11 0.19
CA LYS A 71 4.20 -7.23 1.14
C LYS A 71 3.44 -6.94 2.43
N ALA A 72 3.17 -5.68 2.71
CA ALA A 72 2.45 -5.32 3.93
C ALA A 72 0.95 -5.58 3.81
N PHE A 73 0.46 -5.92 2.64
CA PHE A 73 -0.96 -6.09 2.40
C PHE A 73 -1.39 -7.56 2.40
N GLU A 74 -2.60 -7.79 2.87
CA GLU A 74 -3.29 -9.07 2.78
C GLU A 74 -4.68 -8.83 2.20
N PHE A 75 -5.24 -9.84 1.53
CA PHE A 75 -6.59 -9.73 1.01
C PHE A 75 -7.58 -10.26 2.05
N ALA A 76 -8.67 -9.52 2.25
CA ALA A 76 -9.79 -10.00 3.04
C ALA A 76 -10.68 -10.80 2.10
N LYS A 77 -11.06 -12.00 2.54
CA LYS A 77 -11.77 -12.94 1.69
C LYS A 77 -13.13 -12.47 1.19
N THR A 78 -13.90 -11.84 2.05
CA THR A 78 -15.30 -11.64 1.75
C THR A 78 -15.72 -10.19 1.65
N GLU A 79 -14.84 -9.25 1.94
CA GLU A 79 -15.25 -7.86 2.05
C GLU A 79 -14.68 -6.96 0.98
N ASN A 80 -14.00 -7.52 -0.01
CA ASN A 80 -13.36 -6.71 -1.05
C ASN A 80 -12.54 -5.58 -0.44
N LYS A 81 -11.77 -5.92 0.57
CA LYS A 81 -10.91 -4.97 1.25
C LYS A 81 -9.51 -5.52 1.35
N LEU A 82 -8.57 -4.61 1.44
CA LEU A 82 -7.19 -4.96 1.71
C LEU A 82 -6.89 -4.65 3.17
N ILE A 83 -6.09 -5.51 3.77
CA ILE A 83 -5.65 -5.31 5.14
C ILE A 83 -4.19 -4.90 5.10
N LEU A 84 -3.90 -3.75 5.68
CA LEU A 84 -2.54 -3.23 5.77
C LEU A 84 -2.16 -3.24 7.25
N ASN A 85 -1.10 -3.96 7.56
CA ASN A 85 -0.69 -4.12 8.96
C ASN A 85 0.13 -2.92 9.43
N VAL A 86 -0.54 -1.78 9.55
CA VAL A 86 0.07 -0.52 9.98
C VAL A 86 -0.92 0.21 10.87
N ASP A 87 -0.43 0.75 11.98
CA ASP A 87 -1.28 1.56 12.85
C ASP A 87 -1.63 2.87 12.16
N LYS A 88 -2.85 3.31 12.38
CA LYS A 88 -3.30 4.59 11.87
C LYS A 88 -2.42 5.72 12.37
N GLU A 89 -1.99 5.66 13.61
CA GLU A 89 -1.12 6.69 14.17
C GLU A 89 0.23 6.73 13.47
N LYS A 90 0.73 5.60 13.04
CA LYS A 90 1.99 5.56 12.30
C LYS A 90 1.89 6.27 10.97
N LEU A 91 0.73 6.24 10.35
CA LEU A 91 0.52 6.94 9.09
C LEU A 91 0.53 8.46 9.25
N LYS A 92 0.13 8.94 10.41
CA LYS A 92 0.08 10.39 10.62
C LYS A 92 1.45 11.03 10.56
N THR A 93 2.49 10.28 10.86
CA THR A 93 3.86 10.78 10.84
C THR A 93 4.70 10.14 9.76
N ALA A 94 4.08 9.34 8.90
CA ALA A 94 4.81 8.65 7.85
C ALA A 94 5.24 9.61 6.74
N PRO A 95 6.32 9.27 6.03
CA PRO A 95 6.68 10.07 4.86
C PRO A 95 5.64 9.86 3.78
N GLY A 96 5.10 10.95 3.30
CA GLY A 96 4.06 10.92 2.28
C GLY A 96 4.22 12.08 1.32
N PHE A 97 3.29 12.19 0.40
CA PHE A 97 3.32 13.28 -0.57
C PHE A 97 1.88 13.65 -0.93
N ASP A 98 1.71 14.86 -1.42
CA ASP A 98 0.40 15.35 -1.80
C ASP A 98 0.08 14.95 -3.23
N GLN A 99 -1.19 14.69 -3.48
CA GLN A 99 -1.62 14.27 -4.80
C GLN A 99 -1.26 15.28 -5.89
N ASP A 100 -1.37 16.57 -5.56
CA ASP A 100 -1.14 17.63 -6.53
C ASP A 100 0.29 18.18 -6.50
N ALA A 101 1.13 17.63 -5.67
CA ALA A 101 2.53 18.06 -5.60
C ALA A 101 3.39 17.17 -6.48
N LYS A 102 4.68 17.47 -6.48
CA LYS A 102 5.61 16.62 -7.20
C LYS A 102 5.73 15.27 -6.49
N TRP A 103 5.48 14.21 -7.23
CA TRP A 103 5.58 12.87 -6.68
C TRP A 103 7.04 12.45 -6.58
N PRO A 104 7.36 11.51 -5.67
CA PRO A 104 8.73 11.02 -5.57
C PRO A 104 9.14 10.25 -6.80
N ASP A 105 10.45 10.13 -6.99
CA ASP A 105 10.99 9.26 -8.04
C ASP A 105 11.00 7.83 -7.49
N PHE A 106 10.05 7.03 -7.94
CA PHE A 106 9.91 5.66 -7.45
C PHE A 106 11.10 4.77 -7.83
N ALA A 107 11.92 5.20 -8.77
CA ALA A 107 13.11 4.43 -9.15
C ALA A 107 14.31 4.73 -8.26
N ASP A 108 14.22 5.74 -7.42
CA ASP A 108 15.30 6.12 -6.53
C ASP A 108 15.36 5.13 -5.36
N ARG A 109 16.38 4.28 -5.37
CA ARG A 109 16.49 3.24 -4.34
C ARG A 109 16.92 3.77 -2.98
N THR A 110 17.55 4.94 -2.93
CA THR A 110 17.83 5.56 -1.64
C THR A 110 16.53 5.96 -0.95
N TRP A 111 15.67 6.63 -1.70
CA TRP A 111 14.35 6.97 -1.19
C TRP A 111 13.56 5.70 -0.85
N GLY A 112 13.58 4.72 -1.75
CA GLY A 112 12.84 3.48 -1.56
C GLY A 112 13.29 2.73 -0.32
N SER A 113 14.60 2.67 -0.10
CA SER A 113 15.12 2.00 1.11
C SER A 113 14.58 2.64 2.37
N SER A 114 14.48 3.97 2.39
CA SER A 114 13.94 4.66 3.56
C SER A 114 12.47 4.34 3.80
N ILE A 115 11.71 4.21 2.71
CA ILE A 115 10.29 3.85 2.81
C ILE A 115 10.13 2.44 3.37
N TYR A 116 10.82 1.48 2.77
CA TYR A 116 10.73 0.10 3.23
C TYR A 116 11.15 -0.03 4.69
N LYS A 117 12.24 0.64 5.05
CA LYS A 117 12.74 0.61 6.42
C LYS A 117 11.73 1.18 7.40
N TYR A 118 11.05 2.26 7.01
CA TYR A 118 10.07 2.89 7.89
C TYR A 118 8.99 1.89 8.29
N TYR A 119 8.56 1.04 7.36
CA TYR A 119 7.50 0.07 7.62
C TYR A 119 8.03 -1.30 8.06
N GLY A 120 9.35 -1.45 8.15
CA GLY A 120 9.93 -2.67 8.69
C GLY A 120 10.07 -3.81 7.70
N TYR A 121 10.21 -3.50 6.43
CA TYR A 121 10.34 -4.51 5.38
C TYR A 121 11.65 -4.34 4.64
N GLU A 122 12.17 -5.46 4.13
CA GLU A 122 13.30 -5.41 3.20
C GLU A 122 12.81 -4.88 1.86
N PRO A 123 13.62 -4.08 1.17
CA PRO A 123 13.24 -3.61 -0.16
C PRO A 123 12.93 -4.77 -1.10
N TYR A 124 11.96 -4.57 -1.99
CA TYR A 124 11.50 -5.63 -2.87
C TYR A 124 12.59 -6.12 -3.83
N TRP A 125 13.58 -5.28 -4.13
CA TRP A 125 14.64 -5.64 -5.07
C TRP A 125 15.74 -6.46 -4.44
N LYS A 126 15.71 -6.66 -3.15
CA LYS A 126 16.69 -7.52 -2.49
C LYS A 126 16.24 -8.97 -2.53
N PRO A 127 17.19 -9.90 -2.68
CA PRO A 127 16.83 -11.32 -2.71
C PRO A 127 16.27 -11.84 -1.41
#